data_00295613b6cd81bd87717437aaf9d208
#
_entry.id   00295613b6cd81bd87717437aaf9d208
#
_cell.length_a   1.000
_cell.length_b   1.000
_cell.length_c   1.000
_cell.angle_alpha   90.00
_cell.angle_beta   90.00
_cell.angle_gamma   90.00
#
_symmetry.space_group_name_H-M   'P 1'
#
loop_
_entity.id
_entity.type
_entity.pdbx_description
1 polymer ?
#
loop_
_entity_poly.entity_id
_entity_poly.type
_entity_poly.pdbx_seq_one_letter_code
_entity_poly.pdbx_strand_id
1 'polypeptide(L)'
;MGSSGKDLSVMTELIVLFRRAVDGFGRHVHSIAKGQWHHPTPCTDWDVRMLVNHVTVEQLWVPPLVEGSTVIEVGDRFDGDQLGEEPPATWDAAVSASLAGFGASGALDSTVLLSSGEKATGEYCWEMTTDALIHSWDLARGIGADDTLDAELVELVYERTLPVAEHLQETGLFDPPVPVSDDAALQTRLLALFGRRA
;
A
#
# COMPACT_ATOMS: atom_id res chain seq x y z
N MET A 1 3.92 10.20 -33.72
CA MET A 1 2.63 10.49 -33.05
C MET A 1 1.94 9.16 -32.69
N GLY A 2 2.43 8.42 -31.68
CA GLY A 2 1.93 7.09 -31.32
C GLY A 2 2.15 6.71 -29.83
N SER A 3 2.79 7.58 -29.05
CA SER A 3 3.10 7.32 -27.63
C SER A 3 1.93 7.65 -26.69
N SER A 4 1.23 8.74 -26.91
CA SER A 4 0.22 9.26 -25.98
C SER A 4 -0.95 8.31 -25.66
N GLY A 5 -1.39 7.45 -26.58
CA GLY A 5 -2.53 6.57 -26.36
C GLY A 5 -2.20 5.31 -25.52
N LYS A 6 -0.97 4.79 -25.61
CA LYS A 6 -0.52 3.66 -24.81
C LYS A 6 -0.23 4.08 -23.37
N ASP A 7 0.37 5.25 -23.18
CA ASP A 7 0.67 5.78 -21.84
C ASP A 7 -0.61 6.07 -21.06
N LEU A 8 -1.63 6.66 -21.68
CA LEU A 8 -2.95 6.86 -21.04
C LEU A 8 -3.63 5.53 -20.63
N SER A 9 -3.47 4.46 -21.42
CA SER A 9 -4.04 3.15 -21.09
C SER A 9 -3.36 2.54 -19.89
N VAL A 10 -2.03 2.56 -19.82
CA VAL A 10 -1.23 2.03 -18.71
C VAL A 10 -1.51 2.78 -17.40
N MET A 11 -1.68 4.10 -17.48
CA MET A 11 -1.96 4.93 -16.31
C MET A 11 -3.38 4.73 -15.77
N THR A 12 -4.36 4.58 -16.65
CA THR A 12 -5.73 4.22 -16.27
C THR A 12 -5.75 2.84 -15.60
N GLU A 13 -4.93 1.91 -16.10
CA GLU A 13 -4.76 0.58 -15.52
C GLU A 13 -4.15 0.63 -14.12
N LEU A 14 -3.12 1.45 -13.88
CA LEU A 14 -2.51 1.59 -12.55
C LEU A 14 -3.49 2.10 -11.50
N ILE A 15 -4.33 3.10 -11.82
CA ILE A 15 -5.38 3.58 -10.90
C ILE A 15 -6.38 2.47 -10.56
N VAL A 16 -6.72 1.61 -11.53
CA VAL A 16 -7.61 0.47 -11.30
C VAL A 16 -6.95 -0.54 -10.37
N LEU A 17 -5.65 -0.83 -10.55
CA LEU A 17 -4.90 -1.74 -9.69
C LEU A 17 -4.77 -1.19 -8.27
N PHE A 18 -4.44 0.10 -8.13
CA PHE A 18 -4.39 0.77 -6.83
C PHE A 18 -5.75 0.70 -6.11
N ARG A 19 -6.84 1.03 -6.81
CA ARG A 19 -8.20 0.90 -6.26
C ARG A 19 -8.47 -0.51 -5.75
N ARG A 20 -8.15 -1.55 -6.52
CA ARG A 20 -8.35 -2.95 -6.11
C ARG A 20 -7.57 -3.31 -4.85
N ALA A 21 -6.33 -2.81 -4.72
CA ALA A 21 -5.51 -3.04 -3.54
C ALA A 21 -6.12 -2.39 -2.29
N VAL A 22 -6.49 -1.09 -2.37
CA VAL A 22 -7.10 -0.39 -1.22
C VAL A 22 -8.50 -0.91 -0.89
N ASP A 23 -9.29 -1.33 -1.89
CA ASP A 23 -10.59 -1.98 -1.67
C ASP A 23 -10.41 -3.34 -0.98
N GLY A 24 -9.32 -4.07 -1.31
CA GLY A 24 -8.93 -5.32 -0.63
C GLY A 24 -8.70 -5.10 0.87
N PHE A 25 -7.84 -4.17 1.20
CA PHE A 25 -7.56 -3.78 2.58
C PHE A 25 -8.82 -3.26 3.29
N GLY A 26 -9.58 -2.39 2.62
CA GLY A 26 -10.82 -1.81 3.16
C GLY A 26 -11.87 -2.85 3.54
N ARG A 27 -12.02 -3.95 2.77
CA ARG A 27 -12.92 -5.05 3.15
C ARG A 27 -12.56 -5.63 4.52
N HIS A 28 -11.28 -5.77 4.82
CA HIS A 28 -10.81 -6.24 6.13
C HIS A 28 -11.04 -5.18 7.21
N VAL A 29 -10.75 -3.90 6.95
CA VAL A 29 -11.03 -2.79 7.89
C VAL A 29 -12.48 -2.80 8.34
N HIS A 30 -13.42 -2.92 7.40
CA HIS A 30 -14.85 -2.98 7.69
C HIS A 30 -15.31 -4.27 8.40
N SER A 31 -14.49 -5.32 8.39
CA SER A 31 -14.80 -6.60 9.05
C SER A 31 -14.20 -6.71 10.47
N ILE A 32 -13.40 -5.74 10.92
CA ILE A 32 -12.79 -5.75 12.25
C ILE A 32 -13.88 -5.71 13.34
N ALA A 33 -13.96 -6.76 14.13
CA ALA A 33 -14.85 -6.77 15.30
C ALA A 33 -14.29 -5.87 16.43
N LYS A 34 -15.18 -5.33 17.26
CA LYS A 34 -14.82 -4.36 18.32
C LYS A 34 -13.67 -4.83 19.22
N GLY A 35 -13.56 -6.14 19.47
CA GLY A 35 -12.49 -6.70 20.33
C GLY A 35 -11.18 -6.99 19.62
N GLN A 36 -11.09 -6.83 18.29
CA GLN A 36 -9.92 -7.25 17.50
C GLN A 36 -8.91 -6.14 17.24
N TRP A 37 -9.24 -4.88 17.54
CA TRP A 37 -8.37 -3.73 17.28
C TRP A 37 -6.99 -3.81 17.92
N HIS A 38 -6.83 -4.57 18.99
CA HIS A 38 -5.55 -4.79 19.68
C HIS A 38 -5.01 -6.21 19.52
N HIS A 39 -5.52 -6.98 18.54
CA HIS A 39 -4.93 -8.27 18.20
C HIS A 39 -3.55 -8.07 17.55
N PRO A 40 -2.60 -8.99 17.80
CA PRO A 40 -1.30 -8.94 17.13
C PRO A 40 -1.46 -9.19 15.63
N THR A 41 -0.54 -8.65 14.85
CA THR A 41 -0.43 -8.87 13.40
C THR A 41 0.90 -9.53 13.05
N PRO A 42 1.08 -10.01 11.80
CA PRO A 42 2.39 -10.46 11.32
C PRO A 42 3.47 -9.36 11.33
N CYS A 43 3.08 -8.08 11.32
CA CYS A 43 3.99 -6.96 11.59
C CYS A 43 4.20 -6.88 13.10
N THR A 44 5.26 -7.50 13.62
CA THR A 44 5.45 -7.80 15.05
C THR A 44 5.38 -6.59 15.98
N ASP A 45 5.65 -5.39 15.49
CA ASP A 45 5.60 -4.14 16.27
C ASP A 45 4.22 -3.48 16.25
N TRP A 46 3.26 -4.01 15.47
CA TRP A 46 1.95 -3.40 15.26
C TRP A 46 0.80 -4.33 15.62
N ASP A 47 -0.11 -3.85 16.45
CA ASP A 47 -1.44 -4.43 16.56
C ASP A 47 -2.32 -4.02 15.36
N VAL A 48 -3.54 -4.57 15.28
CA VAL A 48 -4.49 -4.27 14.19
C VAL A 48 -4.73 -2.77 14.04
N ARG A 49 -4.88 -2.02 15.16
CA ARG A 49 -5.13 -0.58 15.11
C ARG A 49 -3.92 0.17 14.53
N MET A 50 -2.73 -0.18 14.96
CA MET A 50 -1.50 0.45 14.47
C MET A 50 -1.29 0.17 12.99
N LEU A 51 -1.55 -1.06 12.54
CA LEU A 51 -1.48 -1.43 11.13
C LEU A 51 -2.48 -0.65 10.27
N VAL A 52 -3.75 -0.58 10.70
CA VAL A 52 -4.79 0.19 9.99
C VAL A 52 -4.45 1.68 9.97
N ASN A 53 -3.91 2.21 11.10
CA ASN A 53 -3.46 3.60 11.16
C ASN A 53 -2.33 3.88 10.17
N HIS A 54 -1.31 3.00 10.11
CA HIS A 54 -0.21 3.13 9.17
C HIS A 54 -0.72 3.25 7.73
N VAL A 55 -1.49 2.26 7.26
CA VAL A 55 -1.98 2.27 5.87
C VAL A 55 -2.92 3.45 5.59
N THR A 56 -3.69 3.90 6.61
CA THR A 56 -4.52 5.11 6.50
C THR A 56 -3.67 6.37 6.35
N VAL A 57 -2.63 6.51 7.17
CA VAL A 57 -1.68 7.64 7.11
C VAL A 57 -1.01 7.71 5.74
N GLU A 58 -0.60 6.57 5.18
CA GLU A 58 -0.06 6.52 3.82
C GLU A 58 -1.07 7.10 2.80
N GLN A 59 -2.36 6.81 2.93
CA GLN A 59 -3.39 7.40 2.06
C GLN A 59 -3.53 8.92 2.27
N LEU A 60 -3.38 9.41 3.50
CA LEU A 60 -3.47 10.84 3.82
C LEU A 60 -2.30 11.65 3.24
N TRP A 61 -1.14 11.04 3.07
CA TRP A 61 0.03 11.66 2.44
C TRP A 61 -0.15 11.90 0.93
N VAL A 62 -0.95 11.10 0.24
CA VAL A 62 -1.09 11.17 -1.22
C VAL A 62 -1.57 12.53 -1.72
N PRO A 63 -2.69 13.12 -1.24
CA PRO A 63 -3.19 14.39 -1.78
C PRO A 63 -2.16 15.53 -1.71
N PRO A 64 -1.59 15.89 -0.55
CA PRO A 64 -0.66 17.02 -0.48
C PRO A 64 0.60 16.78 -1.30
N LEU A 65 1.12 15.55 -1.37
CA LEU A 65 2.32 15.27 -2.17
C LEU A 65 2.04 15.37 -3.68
N VAL A 66 0.91 14.86 -4.15
CA VAL A 66 0.50 14.97 -5.55
C VAL A 66 0.17 16.43 -5.93
N GLU A 67 -0.30 17.24 -4.99
CA GLU A 67 -0.51 18.69 -5.15
C GLU A 67 0.79 19.49 -5.15
N GLY A 68 1.94 18.85 -4.91
CA GLY A 68 3.27 19.44 -4.98
C GLY A 68 3.84 19.91 -3.64
N SER A 69 3.20 19.58 -2.50
CA SER A 69 3.80 19.83 -1.19
C SER A 69 4.98 18.89 -0.95
N THR A 70 5.98 19.39 -0.25
CA THR A 70 7.08 18.55 0.26
C THR A 70 6.71 17.88 1.58
N VAL A 71 7.41 16.81 1.96
CA VAL A 71 7.26 16.20 3.29
C VAL A 71 7.50 17.23 4.42
N ILE A 72 8.44 18.16 4.23
CA ILE A 72 8.73 19.23 5.22
C ILE A 72 7.54 20.19 5.37
N GLU A 73 6.86 20.54 4.28
CA GLU A 73 5.70 21.45 4.31
C GLU A 73 4.46 20.79 4.91
N VAL A 74 4.28 19.49 4.72
CA VAL A 74 3.23 18.71 5.39
C VAL A 74 3.53 18.58 6.89
N GLY A 75 4.81 18.40 7.25
CA GLY A 75 5.30 18.35 8.64
C GLY A 75 4.69 17.18 9.43
N ASP A 76 4.26 17.46 10.64
CA ASP A 76 3.73 16.50 11.61
C ASP A 76 2.21 16.32 11.55
N ARG A 77 1.57 16.78 10.46
CA ARG A 77 0.09 16.76 10.30
C ARG A 77 -0.52 15.38 10.50
N PHE A 78 0.18 14.34 10.10
CA PHE A 78 -0.30 12.96 10.12
C PHE A 78 0.41 12.09 11.16
N ASP A 79 1.09 12.72 12.15
CA ASP A 79 1.70 12.00 13.25
C ASP A 79 0.64 11.43 14.21
N GLY A 80 0.97 10.31 14.84
CA GLY A 80 0.14 9.66 15.85
C GLY A 80 -1.05 8.89 15.27
N ASP A 81 -2.08 8.72 16.09
CA ASP A 81 -3.30 7.98 15.71
C ASP A 81 -4.28 8.91 14.97
N GLN A 82 -4.41 8.68 13.67
CA GLN A 82 -5.29 9.42 12.78
C GLN A 82 -6.70 8.81 12.68
N LEU A 83 -6.92 7.59 13.19
CA LEU A 83 -8.18 6.85 13.00
C LEU A 83 -9.37 7.42 13.78
N GLY A 84 -9.10 8.07 14.93
CA GLY A 84 -10.15 8.64 15.75
C GLY A 84 -11.14 7.60 16.32
N GLU A 85 -12.40 8.02 16.47
CA GLU A 85 -13.47 7.18 17.07
C GLU A 85 -14.14 6.27 16.04
N GLU A 86 -14.11 6.61 14.74
CA GLU A 86 -14.76 5.89 13.65
C GLU A 86 -13.73 5.43 12.59
N PRO A 87 -12.83 4.48 12.92
CA PRO A 87 -11.74 4.07 12.04
C PRO A 87 -12.14 3.69 10.61
N PRO A 88 -13.24 2.93 10.37
CA PRO A 88 -13.63 2.61 9.00
C PRO A 88 -14.02 3.85 8.18
N ALA A 89 -14.70 4.84 8.79
CA ALA A 89 -15.07 6.06 8.08
C ALA A 89 -13.85 6.93 7.77
N THR A 90 -12.86 6.96 8.67
CA THR A 90 -11.58 7.66 8.44
C THR A 90 -10.81 7.01 7.30
N TRP A 91 -10.74 5.68 7.27
CA TRP A 91 -10.16 4.91 6.16
C TRP A 91 -10.81 5.27 4.82
N ASP A 92 -12.15 5.19 4.75
CA ASP A 92 -12.90 5.48 3.53
C ASP A 92 -12.64 6.90 3.00
N ALA A 93 -12.58 7.88 3.90
CA ALA A 93 -12.28 9.27 3.54
C ALA A 93 -10.84 9.42 3.00
N ALA A 94 -9.86 8.78 3.65
CA ALA A 94 -8.46 8.81 3.21
C ALA A 94 -8.28 8.15 1.83
N VAL A 95 -8.88 6.98 1.61
CA VAL A 95 -8.86 6.29 0.31
C VAL A 95 -9.55 7.11 -0.77
N SER A 96 -10.71 7.70 -0.47
CA SER A 96 -11.39 8.58 -1.44
C SER A 96 -10.50 9.75 -1.88
N ALA A 97 -9.78 10.35 -0.94
CA ALA A 97 -8.87 11.47 -1.22
C ALA A 97 -7.63 11.01 -2.02
N SER A 98 -7.01 9.88 -1.66
CA SER A 98 -5.85 9.34 -2.39
C SER A 98 -6.20 8.94 -3.82
N LEU A 99 -7.35 8.29 -4.04
CA LEU A 99 -7.86 7.95 -5.36
C LEU A 99 -8.14 9.20 -6.21
N ALA A 100 -8.68 10.27 -5.61
CA ALA A 100 -8.88 11.54 -6.30
C ALA A 100 -7.55 12.20 -6.67
N GLY A 101 -6.56 12.15 -5.78
CA GLY A 101 -5.22 12.68 -6.02
C GLY A 101 -4.53 11.99 -7.19
N PHE A 102 -4.36 10.67 -7.13
CA PHE A 102 -3.72 9.91 -8.22
C PHE A 102 -4.55 9.95 -9.53
N GLY A 103 -5.89 10.01 -9.42
CA GLY A 103 -6.79 10.09 -10.57
C GLY A 103 -6.91 11.49 -11.21
N ALA A 104 -6.30 12.51 -10.64
CA ALA A 104 -6.30 13.84 -11.23
C ALA A 104 -5.57 13.84 -12.59
N SER A 105 -6.05 14.67 -13.53
CA SER A 105 -5.48 14.71 -14.88
C SER A 105 -3.99 15.05 -14.85
N GLY A 106 -3.15 14.16 -15.38
CA GLY A 106 -1.71 14.34 -15.45
C GLY A 106 -0.97 14.03 -14.15
N ALA A 107 -1.66 13.63 -13.06
CA ALA A 107 -1.02 13.36 -11.79
C ALA A 107 0.06 12.28 -11.89
N LEU A 108 -0.24 11.16 -12.53
CA LEU A 108 0.74 10.04 -12.65
C LEU A 108 1.92 10.35 -13.58
N ASP A 109 1.83 11.39 -14.41
CA ASP A 109 2.92 11.90 -15.27
C ASP A 109 3.82 12.91 -14.54
N SER A 110 3.44 13.31 -13.34
CA SER A 110 4.16 14.29 -12.51
C SER A 110 5.19 13.60 -11.60
N THR A 111 5.81 14.38 -10.73
CA THR A 111 6.71 13.92 -9.68
C THR A 111 6.23 14.38 -8.32
N VAL A 112 6.51 13.58 -7.29
CA VAL A 112 6.33 13.91 -5.87
C VAL A 112 7.67 14.09 -5.18
N LEU A 113 7.72 14.90 -4.11
CA LEU A 113 8.91 15.20 -3.33
C LEU A 113 8.85 14.46 -1.99
N LEU A 114 9.42 13.26 -1.94
CA LEU A 114 9.52 12.43 -0.75
C LEU A 114 10.78 12.76 0.07
N SER A 115 10.89 12.21 1.28
CA SER A 115 12.11 12.31 2.10
C SER A 115 13.35 11.71 1.43
N SER A 116 13.15 10.71 0.57
CA SER A 116 14.20 10.08 -0.25
C SER A 116 14.58 10.86 -1.51
N GLY A 117 13.88 11.96 -1.81
CA GLY A 117 14.08 12.78 -3.00
C GLY A 117 12.89 12.78 -3.95
N GLU A 118 13.10 13.28 -5.17
CA GLU A 118 12.11 13.33 -6.23
C GLU A 118 11.81 11.93 -6.76
N LYS A 119 10.53 11.61 -6.93
CA LYS A 119 10.05 10.33 -7.43
C LYS A 119 8.91 10.54 -8.43
N ALA A 120 8.87 9.75 -9.51
CA ALA A 120 7.73 9.74 -10.42
C ALA A 120 6.45 9.35 -9.65
N THR A 121 5.37 10.11 -9.83
CA THR A 121 4.09 9.84 -9.11
C THR A 121 3.52 8.47 -9.46
N GLY A 122 3.74 7.96 -10.69
CA GLY A 122 3.37 6.59 -11.05
C GLY A 122 4.11 5.52 -10.23
N GLU A 123 5.41 5.73 -9.94
CA GLU A 123 6.17 4.83 -9.05
C GLU A 123 5.67 4.90 -7.62
N TYR A 124 5.36 6.09 -7.12
CA TYR A 124 4.75 6.28 -5.81
C TYR A 124 3.39 5.56 -5.71
N CYS A 125 2.55 5.66 -6.74
CA CYS A 125 1.28 4.94 -6.79
C CYS A 125 1.48 3.41 -6.77
N TRP A 126 2.52 2.88 -7.43
CA TRP A 126 2.89 1.46 -7.35
C TRP A 126 3.34 1.04 -5.95
N GLU A 127 4.13 1.87 -5.26
CA GLU A 127 4.53 1.61 -3.86
C GLU A 127 3.30 1.54 -2.96
N MET A 128 2.37 2.50 -3.10
CA MET A 128 1.11 2.51 -2.36
C MET A 128 0.22 1.29 -2.67
N THR A 129 0.24 0.82 -3.93
CA THR A 129 -0.48 -0.39 -4.36
C THR A 129 0.11 -1.63 -3.69
N THR A 130 1.44 -1.74 -3.68
CA THR A 130 2.18 -2.83 -3.06
C THR A 130 1.96 -2.86 -1.56
N ASP A 131 2.08 -1.72 -0.90
CA ASP A 131 1.90 -1.57 0.55
C ASP A 131 0.49 -2.02 0.97
N ALA A 132 -0.56 -1.50 0.32
CA ALA A 132 -1.93 -1.89 0.59
C ALA A 132 -2.19 -3.39 0.35
N LEU A 133 -1.57 -3.99 -0.66
CA LEU A 133 -1.69 -5.42 -0.95
C LEU A 133 -1.06 -6.29 0.15
N ILE A 134 0.19 -6.01 0.52
CA ILE A 134 0.91 -6.80 1.54
C ILE A 134 0.23 -6.65 2.90
N HIS A 135 -0.12 -5.44 3.29
CA HIS A 135 -0.80 -5.18 4.55
C HIS A 135 -2.25 -5.68 4.58
N SER A 136 -2.89 -5.90 3.42
CA SER A 136 -4.18 -6.60 3.36
C SER A 136 -4.06 -8.02 3.91
N TRP A 137 -2.98 -8.74 3.57
CA TRP A 137 -2.69 -10.05 4.12
C TRP A 137 -2.38 -9.97 5.64
N ASP A 138 -1.53 -9.02 6.05
CA ASP A 138 -1.19 -8.83 7.47
C ASP A 138 -2.45 -8.58 8.32
N LEU A 139 -3.37 -7.74 7.83
CA LEU A 139 -4.63 -7.43 8.52
C LEU A 139 -5.55 -8.64 8.57
N ALA A 140 -5.71 -9.36 7.45
CA ALA A 140 -6.51 -10.59 7.39
C ALA A 140 -6.04 -11.60 8.44
N ARG A 141 -4.74 -11.82 8.56
CA ARG A 141 -4.13 -12.70 9.57
C ARG A 141 -4.40 -12.20 10.99
N GLY A 142 -4.27 -10.90 11.24
CA GLY A 142 -4.51 -10.29 12.56
C GLY A 142 -5.94 -10.45 13.05
N ILE A 143 -6.92 -10.44 12.14
CA ILE A 143 -8.35 -10.58 12.48
C ILE A 143 -8.91 -11.98 12.24
N GLY A 144 -8.11 -12.93 11.71
CA GLY A 144 -8.53 -14.29 11.42
C GLY A 144 -9.51 -14.38 10.24
N ALA A 145 -9.40 -13.49 9.25
CA ALA A 145 -10.18 -13.48 8.02
C ALA A 145 -9.49 -14.30 6.91
N ASP A 146 -10.15 -14.41 5.74
CA ASP A 146 -9.55 -14.98 4.53
C ASP A 146 -8.38 -14.12 4.07
N ASP A 147 -7.19 -14.69 4.02
CA ASP A 147 -5.93 -14.05 3.68
C ASP A 147 -5.54 -14.22 2.20
N THR A 148 -6.47 -14.68 1.37
CA THR A 148 -6.27 -14.81 -0.08
C THR A 148 -6.24 -13.42 -0.73
N LEU A 149 -5.12 -13.10 -1.35
CA LEU A 149 -4.92 -11.84 -2.08
C LEU A 149 -5.43 -11.94 -3.52
N ASP A 150 -5.66 -10.80 -4.13
CA ASP A 150 -6.00 -10.68 -5.55
C ASP A 150 -4.87 -11.25 -6.41
N ALA A 151 -5.15 -12.33 -7.15
CA ALA A 151 -4.13 -13.10 -7.86
C ALA A 151 -3.39 -12.29 -8.94
N GLU A 152 -4.09 -11.39 -9.63
CA GLU A 152 -3.48 -10.52 -10.66
C GLU A 152 -2.57 -9.47 -10.02
N LEU A 153 -2.99 -8.86 -8.90
CA LEU A 153 -2.12 -7.96 -8.14
C LEU A 153 -0.89 -8.69 -7.60
N VAL A 154 -1.06 -9.91 -7.09
CA VAL A 154 0.06 -10.74 -6.62
C VAL A 154 1.07 -10.97 -7.73
N GLU A 155 0.62 -11.32 -8.95
CA GLU A 155 1.49 -11.55 -10.11
C GLU A 155 2.25 -10.29 -10.49
N LEU A 156 1.54 -9.18 -10.70
CA LEU A 156 2.13 -7.90 -11.12
C LEU A 156 3.12 -7.35 -10.08
N VAL A 157 2.76 -7.39 -8.80
CA VAL A 157 3.64 -6.92 -7.71
C VAL A 157 4.86 -7.84 -7.59
N TYR A 158 4.69 -9.16 -7.72
CA TYR A 158 5.81 -10.09 -7.66
C TYR A 158 6.81 -9.86 -8.80
N GLU A 159 6.34 -9.76 -10.04
CA GLU A 159 7.19 -9.51 -11.20
C GLU A 159 7.95 -8.19 -11.09
N ARG A 160 7.32 -7.16 -10.54
CA ARG A 160 7.91 -5.85 -10.35
C ARG A 160 8.91 -5.82 -9.18
N THR A 161 8.63 -6.54 -8.11
CA THR A 161 9.45 -6.57 -6.88
C THR A 161 10.68 -7.44 -7.02
N LEU A 162 10.56 -8.60 -7.68
CA LEU A 162 11.63 -9.59 -7.77
C LEU A 162 12.97 -9.03 -8.26
N PRO A 163 13.03 -8.19 -9.32
CA PRO A 163 14.28 -7.62 -9.82
C PRO A 163 14.98 -6.66 -8.85
N VAL A 164 14.24 -6.09 -7.89
CA VAL A 164 14.73 -5.09 -6.93
C VAL A 164 14.74 -5.59 -5.49
N ALA A 165 14.45 -6.88 -5.28
CA ALA A 165 14.30 -7.47 -3.95
C ALA A 165 15.55 -7.30 -3.04
N GLU A 166 16.76 -7.37 -3.62
CA GLU A 166 17.99 -7.14 -2.88
C GLU A 166 18.10 -5.68 -2.41
N HIS A 167 17.69 -4.72 -3.24
CA HIS A 167 17.70 -3.30 -2.89
C HIS A 167 16.65 -2.95 -1.84
N LEU A 168 15.47 -3.60 -1.86
CA LEU A 168 14.44 -3.39 -0.83
C LEU A 168 14.95 -3.71 0.58
N GLN A 169 15.84 -4.70 0.73
CA GLN A 169 16.45 -5.05 2.01
C GLN A 169 17.35 -3.93 2.54
N GLU A 170 18.04 -3.22 1.66
CA GLU A 170 18.95 -2.12 2.03
C GLU A 170 18.19 -0.91 2.58
N THR A 171 16.89 -0.76 2.24
CA THR A 171 16.05 0.34 2.73
C THR A 171 15.70 0.22 4.21
N GLY A 172 15.70 -1.00 4.77
CA GLY A 172 15.27 -1.28 6.14
C GLY A 172 13.77 -1.09 6.40
N LEU A 173 12.96 -0.91 5.33
CA LEU A 173 11.52 -0.73 5.42
C LEU A 173 10.76 -2.05 5.63
N PHE A 174 11.39 -3.17 5.26
CA PHE A 174 10.80 -4.50 5.36
C PHE A 174 11.75 -5.47 6.06
N ASP A 175 11.20 -6.49 6.71
CA ASP A 175 11.97 -7.59 7.24
C ASP A 175 12.74 -8.34 6.13
N PRO A 176 13.89 -8.96 6.45
CA PRO A 176 14.63 -9.74 5.49
C PRO A 176 13.79 -10.85 4.86
N PRO A 177 13.95 -11.15 3.56
CA PRO A 177 13.19 -12.19 2.88
C PRO A 177 13.30 -13.54 3.60
N VAL A 178 12.18 -14.26 3.59
CA VAL A 178 12.09 -15.61 4.13
C VAL A 178 12.39 -16.61 3.01
N PRO A 179 13.27 -17.60 3.22
CA PRO A 179 13.46 -18.67 2.26
C PRO A 179 12.17 -19.48 2.08
N VAL A 180 11.75 -19.65 0.82
CA VAL A 180 10.62 -20.49 0.41
C VAL A 180 11.00 -21.32 -0.81
N SER A 181 10.28 -22.42 -1.03
CA SER A 181 10.51 -23.28 -2.21
C SER A 181 10.09 -22.54 -3.50
N ASP A 182 10.80 -22.79 -4.61
CA ASP A 182 10.50 -22.23 -5.93
C ASP A 182 9.14 -22.67 -6.48
N ASP A 183 8.62 -23.80 -6.01
CA ASP A 183 7.30 -24.35 -6.34
C ASP A 183 6.18 -23.92 -5.38
N ALA A 184 6.48 -23.08 -4.40
CA ALA A 184 5.46 -22.50 -3.53
C ALA A 184 4.49 -21.60 -4.33
N ALA A 185 3.26 -21.47 -3.83
CA ALA A 185 2.27 -20.59 -4.42
C ALA A 185 2.82 -19.16 -4.57
N LEU A 186 2.43 -18.47 -5.65
CA LEU A 186 2.99 -17.15 -5.97
C LEU A 186 2.76 -16.14 -4.85
N GLN A 187 1.59 -16.15 -4.20
CA GLN A 187 1.32 -15.34 -3.01
C GLN A 187 2.34 -15.61 -1.88
N THR A 188 2.64 -16.87 -1.58
CA THR A 188 3.64 -17.23 -0.57
C THR A 188 5.03 -16.69 -0.95
N ARG A 189 5.40 -16.81 -2.22
CA ARG A 189 6.68 -16.29 -2.74
C ARG A 189 6.74 -14.77 -2.67
N LEU A 190 5.66 -14.07 -3.04
CA LEU A 190 5.56 -12.61 -2.90
C LEU A 190 5.74 -12.19 -1.44
N LEU A 191 4.93 -12.75 -0.54
CA LEU A 191 4.96 -12.43 0.89
C LEU A 191 6.34 -12.68 1.51
N ALA A 192 7.02 -13.74 1.07
CA ALA A 192 8.37 -14.06 1.52
C ALA A 192 9.40 -12.99 1.13
N LEU A 193 9.26 -12.30 -0.01
CA LEU A 193 10.12 -11.18 -0.40
C LEU A 193 10.03 -10.02 0.60
N PHE A 194 8.89 -9.87 1.26
CA PHE A 194 8.61 -8.84 2.27
C PHE A 194 8.77 -9.35 3.71
N GLY A 195 9.43 -10.49 3.91
CA GLY A 195 9.71 -11.05 5.23
C GLY A 195 8.55 -11.81 5.89
N ARG A 196 7.42 -12.00 5.21
CA ARG A 196 6.24 -12.67 5.76
C ARG A 196 6.35 -14.19 5.64
N ARG A 197 5.89 -14.91 6.70
CA ARG A 197 5.79 -16.37 6.74
C ARG A 197 4.32 -16.76 6.53
N ALA A 198 3.93 -17.02 5.28
CA ALA A 198 2.59 -17.45 4.88
C ALA A 198 2.37 -18.95 5.09
#